data_d0957757841c1aa77212790e46b4ecea
#
_entry.id   d0957757841c1aa77212790e46b4ecea
#
_cell.length_a   1.000
_cell.length_b   1.000
_cell.length_c   1.000
_cell.angle_alpha   90.00
_cell.angle_beta   90.00
_cell.angle_gamma   90.00
#
_symmetry.space_group_name_H-M   'P 1'
#
loop_
_entity.id
_entity.type
_entity.pdbx_description
1 polymer ?
#
loop_
_entity_poly.entity_id
_entity_poly.type
_entity_poly.pdbx_seq_one_letter_code
_entity_poly.pdbx_strand_id
1 'polypeptide(L)'
;ILNAAHDRFVNLQLYVAADKNSPTTAGTTGAVLCDGTTGVLAADCTEVKMVPAAATAGFPETWPTDGREGGVPDPATAGPSFMQIGTEGGFLPQPVVLPNQPVQWNLDPTMFNVGNVLQQADGGGTVILGPAERADVIVDFSAFAGKTLILYNDAPTAFPALDPHYDYYTGAPDRTDIGGATAVLPGFGPNVRTIMQIQV
;
A
#
# COMPACT_ATOMS: atom_id res chain seq x y z
N ILE A 1 2.90 9.32 -12.64
CA ILE A 1 1.77 9.03 -11.73
C ILE A 1 0.97 10.30 -11.53
N LEU A 2 -0.36 10.18 -11.54
CA LEU A 2 -1.30 11.26 -11.25
C LEU A 2 -2.32 10.73 -10.24
N ASN A 3 -2.51 11.43 -9.13
CA ASN A 3 -3.65 11.18 -8.26
C ASN A 3 -4.89 11.93 -8.81
N ALA A 4 -5.78 11.19 -9.44
CA ALA A 4 -7.02 11.74 -10.02
C ALA A 4 -8.23 11.66 -9.06
N ALA A 5 -8.02 11.31 -7.79
CA ALA A 5 -9.07 11.34 -6.79
C ALA A 5 -9.49 12.78 -6.48
N HIS A 6 -10.77 12.97 -6.07
CA HIS A 6 -11.28 14.30 -5.74
C HIS A 6 -10.84 14.76 -4.35
N ASP A 7 -10.78 13.86 -3.38
CA ASP A 7 -10.72 14.19 -1.96
C ASP A 7 -9.90 13.23 -1.11
N ARG A 8 -9.04 12.40 -1.74
CA ARG A 8 -8.20 11.47 -0.99
C ARG A 8 -6.75 11.50 -1.45
N PHE A 9 -5.86 11.31 -0.49
CA PHE A 9 -4.46 11.03 -0.75
C PHE A 9 -4.25 9.59 -1.21
N VAL A 10 -3.14 9.34 -1.88
CA VAL A 10 -2.58 8.01 -2.11
C VAL A 10 -1.18 7.95 -1.54
N ASN A 11 -0.82 6.78 -1.00
CA ASN A 11 0.53 6.46 -0.56
C ASN A 11 0.95 5.16 -1.27
N LEU A 12 1.75 5.29 -2.31
CA LEU A 12 2.00 4.23 -3.28
C LEU A 12 3.30 3.49 -3.02
N GLN A 13 3.24 2.18 -3.09
CA GLN A 13 4.35 1.24 -2.89
C GLN A 13 4.21 0.06 -3.85
N LEU A 14 5.29 -0.69 -4.04
CA LEU A 14 5.32 -1.91 -4.82
C LEU A 14 5.64 -3.10 -3.92
N TYR A 15 4.87 -4.17 -4.03
CA TYR A 15 5.09 -5.42 -3.31
C TYR A 15 4.98 -6.61 -4.25
N VAL A 16 5.72 -7.68 -3.98
CA VAL A 16 5.51 -8.96 -4.66
C VAL A 16 4.09 -9.43 -4.33
N ALA A 17 3.33 -9.72 -5.38
CA ALA A 17 1.95 -10.16 -5.25
C ALA A 17 1.84 -11.50 -4.51
N ALA A 18 0.70 -11.74 -3.93
CA ALA A 18 0.33 -13.02 -3.32
C ALA A 18 -0.91 -13.60 -4.00
N ASP A 19 -0.99 -14.94 -3.98
CA ASP A 19 -2.11 -15.70 -4.49
C ASP A 19 -3.37 -15.42 -3.65
N LYS A 20 -4.45 -15.00 -4.32
CA LYS A 20 -5.77 -14.76 -3.70
C LYS A 20 -6.36 -16.00 -3.03
N ASN A 21 -5.92 -17.22 -3.42
CA ASN A 21 -6.37 -18.48 -2.85
C ASN A 21 -5.59 -18.89 -1.59
N SER A 22 -4.61 -18.08 -1.18
CA SER A 22 -3.82 -18.29 0.04
C SER A 22 -4.15 -17.25 1.13
N PRO A 23 -3.84 -17.54 2.41
CA PRO A 23 -4.10 -16.59 3.50
C PRO A 23 -3.16 -15.37 3.40
N THR A 24 -3.69 -14.19 3.03
CA THR A 24 -2.89 -12.97 2.82
C THR A 24 -3.17 -11.87 3.85
N THR A 25 -4.24 -12.00 4.63
CA THR A 25 -4.65 -10.98 5.61
C THR A 25 -3.75 -10.95 6.83
N ALA A 26 -3.68 -9.79 7.49
CA ALA A 26 -2.85 -9.60 8.68
C ALA A 26 -3.18 -10.62 9.79
N GLY A 27 -2.13 -11.19 10.37
CA GLY A 27 -2.25 -12.23 11.41
C GLY A 27 -2.42 -13.66 10.89
N THR A 28 -2.52 -13.86 9.56
CA THR A 28 -2.54 -15.20 8.95
C THR A 28 -1.13 -15.63 8.51
N THR A 29 -0.95 -16.93 8.31
CA THR A 29 0.29 -17.54 7.81
C THR A 29 0.02 -18.40 6.60
N GLY A 30 1.05 -18.68 5.79
CA GLY A 30 0.92 -19.55 4.63
C GLY A 30 0.56 -18.84 3.33
N ALA A 31 0.76 -17.51 3.26
CA ALA A 31 0.63 -16.77 2.00
C ALA A 31 1.60 -17.33 0.95
N VAL A 32 1.09 -17.58 -0.26
CA VAL A 32 1.88 -18.04 -1.41
C VAL A 32 2.21 -16.82 -2.27
N LEU A 33 3.50 -16.53 -2.46
CA LEU A 33 3.93 -15.37 -3.24
C LEU A 33 4.02 -15.71 -4.73
N CYS A 34 3.71 -14.74 -5.57
CA CYS A 34 3.85 -14.79 -7.02
C CYS A 34 5.26 -14.37 -7.45
N ASP A 35 6.26 -15.09 -6.96
CA ASP A 35 7.69 -14.80 -7.14
C ASP A 35 8.32 -15.49 -8.37
N GLY A 36 7.48 -16.13 -9.20
CA GLY A 36 7.92 -16.87 -10.38
C GLY A 36 8.29 -18.33 -10.10
N THR A 37 8.32 -18.78 -8.85
CA THR A 37 8.70 -20.16 -8.47
C THR A 37 7.53 -21.02 -8.05
N THR A 38 6.43 -20.45 -7.64
CA THR A 38 5.29 -21.14 -7.03
C THR A 38 4.28 -21.68 -8.05
N GLY A 39 4.38 -21.29 -9.32
CA GLY A 39 3.45 -21.70 -10.37
C GLY A 39 2.05 -21.09 -10.28
N VAL A 40 1.85 -20.09 -9.43
CA VAL A 40 0.58 -19.34 -9.33
C VAL A 40 0.35 -18.60 -10.64
N LEU A 41 -0.89 -18.68 -11.15
CA LEU A 41 -1.27 -17.98 -12.37
C LEU A 41 -1.36 -16.46 -12.11
N ALA A 42 -0.93 -15.66 -13.08
CA ALA A 42 -0.98 -14.20 -12.96
C ALA A 42 -2.38 -13.67 -12.60
N ALA A 43 -3.44 -14.30 -13.10
CA ALA A 43 -4.83 -13.93 -12.77
C ALA A 43 -5.21 -14.15 -11.29
N ASP A 44 -4.42 -14.92 -10.55
CA ASP A 44 -4.63 -15.19 -9.13
C ASP A 44 -3.71 -14.36 -8.23
N CYS A 45 -2.73 -13.64 -8.81
CA CYS A 45 -1.75 -12.78 -8.13
C CYS A 45 -2.34 -11.39 -7.86
N THR A 46 -3.39 -11.29 -7.07
CA THR A 46 -4.15 -10.05 -6.88
C THR A 46 -3.99 -9.43 -5.49
N GLU A 47 -3.37 -10.14 -4.57
CA GLU A 47 -3.27 -9.72 -3.19
C GLU A 47 -1.85 -9.25 -2.82
N VAL A 48 -1.73 -8.59 -1.67
CA VAL A 48 -0.47 -8.30 -0.99
C VAL A 48 -0.49 -9.04 0.35
N LYS A 49 0.63 -9.69 0.69
CA LYS A 49 0.76 -10.31 2.00
C LYS A 49 0.80 -9.24 3.08
N MET A 50 -0.16 -9.28 3.99
CA MET A 50 -0.31 -8.32 5.08
C MET A 50 0.19 -8.90 6.40
N VAL A 51 0.70 -8.00 7.26
CA VAL A 51 1.11 -8.30 8.64
C VAL A 51 0.47 -7.30 9.59
N PRO A 52 0.30 -7.61 10.88
CA PRO A 52 -0.20 -6.63 11.84
C PRO A 52 0.67 -5.37 11.89
N ALA A 53 0.07 -4.19 11.96
CA ALA A 53 0.77 -2.92 12.17
C ALA A 53 1.18 -2.81 13.65
N ALA A 54 2.15 -3.62 14.05
CA ALA A 54 2.65 -3.74 15.41
C ALA A 54 4.16 -3.99 15.41
N ALA A 55 4.82 -3.62 16.52
CA ALA A 55 6.25 -3.86 16.67
C ALA A 55 6.55 -5.35 16.56
N THR A 56 7.34 -5.73 15.57
CA THR A 56 7.66 -7.12 15.25
C THR A 56 9.17 -7.28 15.12
N ALA A 57 9.72 -8.28 15.79
CA ALA A 57 11.16 -8.59 15.73
C ALA A 57 11.59 -8.89 14.28
N GLY A 58 12.66 -8.26 13.82
CA GLY A 58 13.19 -8.42 12.46
C GLY A 58 12.59 -7.48 11.41
N PHE A 59 11.57 -6.70 11.77
CA PHE A 59 11.06 -5.65 10.89
C PHE A 59 11.90 -4.37 11.04
N PRO A 60 11.92 -3.50 10.00
CA PRO A 60 12.53 -2.18 10.13
C PRO A 60 11.92 -1.40 11.30
N GLU A 61 12.74 -0.70 12.08
CA GLU A 61 12.26 0.11 13.22
C GLU A 61 11.24 1.19 12.81
N THR A 62 11.34 1.64 11.56
CA THR A 62 10.44 2.62 10.96
C THR A 62 9.15 2.02 10.42
N TRP A 63 8.97 0.69 10.49
CA TRP A 63 7.75 0.05 10.00
C TRP A 63 6.57 0.41 10.88
N PRO A 64 5.37 0.68 10.31
CA PRO A 64 4.26 1.21 11.07
C PRO A 64 3.79 0.30 12.20
N THR A 65 3.48 0.90 13.34
CA THR A 65 2.98 0.24 14.55
C THR A 65 1.69 0.90 15.08
N ASP A 66 0.94 1.55 14.20
CA ASP A 66 -0.26 2.33 14.54
C ASP A 66 -1.51 1.48 14.74
N GLY A 67 -1.42 0.17 14.58
CA GLY A 67 -2.55 -0.75 14.82
C GLY A 67 -3.68 -0.65 13.79
N ARG A 68 -3.43 -0.05 12.62
CA ARG A 68 -4.46 0.13 11.58
C ARG A 68 -5.15 -1.18 11.19
N GLU A 69 -6.44 -1.09 10.90
CA GLU A 69 -7.20 -2.22 10.38
C GLU A 69 -6.64 -2.70 9.03
N GLY A 70 -6.63 -4.01 8.83
CA GLY A 70 -6.03 -4.66 7.67
C GLY A 70 -4.51 -4.79 7.76
N GLY A 71 -3.87 -4.17 8.75
CA GLY A 71 -2.42 -4.22 8.93
C GLY A 71 -1.64 -3.41 7.90
N VAL A 72 -0.39 -3.79 7.71
CA VAL A 72 0.55 -3.20 6.73
C VAL A 72 1.14 -4.31 5.87
N PRO A 73 1.65 -4.01 4.66
CA PRO A 73 2.35 -5.00 3.85
C PRO A 73 3.56 -5.60 4.59
N ASP A 74 3.82 -6.88 4.34
CA ASP A 74 5.01 -7.55 4.90
C ASP A 74 6.29 -6.96 4.27
N PRO A 75 7.22 -6.40 5.07
CA PRO A 75 8.46 -5.82 4.56
C PRO A 75 9.31 -6.80 3.74
N ALA A 76 9.20 -8.10 4.00
CA ALA A 76 9.92 -9.12 3.24
C ALA A 76 9.45 -9.25 1.79
N THR A 77 8.29 -8.68 1.43
CA THR A 77 7.71 -8.72 0.08
C THR A 77 7.93 -7.42 -0.70
N ALA A 78 8.71 -6.48 -0.16
CA ALA A 78 8.94 -5.17 -0.80
C ALA A 78 9.49 -5.34 -2.22
N GLY A 79 8.89 -4.60 -3.15
CA GLY A 79 9.31 -4.49 -4.54
C GLY A 79 10.41 -3.45 -4.75
N PRO A 80 10.67 -3.04 -6.01
CA PRO A 80 11.67 -2.02 -6.32
C PRO A 80 11.26 -0.65 -5.76
N SER A 81 12.25 0.13 -5.33
CA SER A 81 12.04 1.52 -4.92
C SER A 81 11.65 2.39 -6.11
N PHE A 82 10.95 3.50 -5.83
CA PHE A 82 10.73 4.56 -6.80
C PHE A 82 11.94 5.50 -6.82
N MET A 83 12.39 5.89 -8.01
CA MET A 83 13.30 7.00 -8.20
C MET A 83 12.48 8.19 -8.72
N GLN A 84 12.14 9.13 -7.88
CA GLN A 84 11.40 10.31 -8.28
C GLN A 84 12.35 11.31 -8.96
N ILE A 85 11.95 11.76 -10.15
CA ILE A 85 12.72 12.70 -10.97
C ILE A 85 12.00 14.01 -11.22
N GLY A 86 10.67 14.07 -10.97
CA GLY A 86 9.86 15.27 -11.21
C GLY A 86 8.57 15.30 -10.42
N THR A 87 7.95 16.47 -10.44
CA THR A 87 6.64 16.80 -9.86
C THR A 87 5.83 17.64 -10.87
N GLU A 88 4.72 18.25 -10.41
CA GLU A 88 3.93 19.21 -11.22
C GLU A 88 4.75 20.36 -11.78
N GLY A 89 5.77 20.80 -11.05
CA GLY A 89 6.61 21.94 -11.39
C GLY A 89 7.75 21.63 -12.36
N GLY A 90 7.88 20.36 -12.77
CA GLY A 90 8.97 19.90 -13.63
C GLY A 90 9.96 18.98 -12.92
N PHE A 91 11.19 18.93 -13.44
CA PHE A 91 12.22 18.06 -12.87
C PHE A 91 12.71 18.55 -11.50
N LEU A 92 12.98 17.58 -10.62
CA LEU A 92 13.68 17.86 -9.37
C LEU A 92 15.13 18.27 -9.62
N PRO A 93 15.74 19.06 -8.73
CA PRO A 93 17.16 19.41 -8.84
C PRO A 93 18.10 18.21 -8.89
N GLN A 94 17.67 17.10 -8.28
CA GLN A 94 18.33 15.79 -8.34
C GLN A 94 17.30 14.68 -8.11
N PRO A 95 17.51 13.48 -8.68
CA PRO A 95 16.67 12.33 -8.40
C PRO A 95 16.67 11.95 -6.90
N VAL A 96 15.53 11.50 -6.40
CA VAL A 96 15.37 11.03 -5.02
C VAL A 96 14.89 9.60 -5.02
N VAL A 97 15.59 8.72 -4.32
CA VAL A 97 15.15 7.32 -4.13
C VAL A 97 14.16 7.27 -2.96
N LEU A 98 12.96 6.79 -3.26
CA LEU A 98 11.88 6.60 -2.29
C LEU A 98 11.69 5.10 -2.07
N PRO A 99 11.99 4.58 -0.88
CA PRO A 99 11.80 3.15 -0.59
C PRO A 99 10.31 2.79 -0.52
N ASN A 100 10.00 1.50 -0.66
CA ASN A 100 8.67 0.99 -0.35
C ASN A 100 8.51 0.86 1.17
N GLN A 101 8.18 1.97 1.79
CA GLN A 101 8.05 2.12 3.23
C GLN A 101 6.67 2.72 3.54
N PRO A 102 5.72 1.95 4.09
CA PRO A 102 4.46 2.52 4.55
C PRO A 102 4.69 3.62 5.58
N VAL A 103 3.85 4.64 5.57
CA VAL A 103 3.95 5.70 6.57
C VAL A 103 3.20 5.33 7.84
N GLN A 104 3.65 5.85 8.97
CA GLN A 104 2.92 5.82 10.23
C GLN A 104 1.76 6.81 10.13
N TRP A 105 0.52 6.34 10.25
CA TRP A 105 -0.66 7.21 10.25
C TRP A 105 -1.07 7.58 11.67
N ASN A 106 -1.48 8.83 11.87
CA ASN A 106 -2.20 9.21 13.07
C ASN A 106 -3.68 8.94 12.85
N LEU A 107 -4.20 7.92 13.52
CA LEU A 107 -5.59 7.48 13.39
C LEU A 107 -6.54 8.15 14.39
N ASP A 108 -6.06 9.11 15.19
CA ASP A 108 -6.89 9.86 16.12
C ASP A 108 -7.77 10.88 15.36
N PRO A 109 -9.10 10.67 15.31
CA PRO A 109 -10.01 11.55 14.57
C PRO A 109 -10.09 12.96 15.14
N THR A 110 -9.56 13.21 16.33
CA THR A 110 -9.49 14.56 16.92
C THR A 110 -8.30 15.38 16.43
N MET A 111 -7.36 14.74 15.73
CA MET A 111 -6.10 15.31 15.26
C MET A 111 -6.13 15.59 13.75
N PHE A 112 -7.11 16.36 13.29
CA PHE A 112 -7.30 16.67 11.85
C PHE A 112 -6.21 17.52 11.21
N ASN A 113 -5.03 17.53 11.74
CA ASN A 113 -3.94 18.29 11.13
C ASN A 113 -3.08 17.37 10.25
N VAL A 114 -3.05 17.63 8.95
CA VAL A 114 -2.24 16.88 7.97
C VAL A 114 -0.77 16.76 8.41
N GLY A 115 -0.23 17.77 9.07
CA GLY A 115 1.12 17.72 9.62
C GLY A 115 1.32 16.72 10.78
N ASN A 116 0.25 16.29 11.41
CA ASN A 116 0.30 15.29 12.50
C ASN A 116 0.10 13.87 12.00
N VAL A 117 -0.31 13.69 10.76
CA VAL A 117 -0.61 12.38 10.20
C VAL A 117 0.66 11.65 9.79
N LEU A 118 1.65 12.39 9.38
CA LEU A 118 2.94 11.86 8.95
C LEU A 118 3.90 11.90 10.13
N GLN A 119 3.73 11.00 11.08
CA GLN A 119 4.76 10.78 12.10
C GLN A 119 5.90 9.98 11.50
N GLN A 120 6.69 10.63 10.69
CA GLN A 120 7.86 9.99 10.16
C GLN A 120 9.11 10.58 10.77
N ALA A 121 9.69 9.82 11.69
CA ALA A 121 11.07 9.99 12.08
C ALA A 121 11.95 9.43 10.95
N ASP A 122 12.86 10.26 10.47
CA ASP A 122 14.06 9.88 9.72
C ASP A 122 13.87 9.01 8.46
N GLY A 123 13.44 9.65 7.38
CA GLY A 123 13.68 9.16 6.02
C GLY A 123 12.83 7.99 5.54
N GLY A 124 11.81 7.61 6.25
CA GLY A 124 10.82 6.67 5.76
C GLY A 124 9.78 7.36 4.89
N GLY A 125 8.99 6.60 4.18
CA GLY A 125 7.91 7.08 3.31
C GLY A 125 8.22 6.86 1.85
N THR A 126 7.16 6.83 1.11
CA THR A 126 7.18 6.57 -0.30
C THR A 126 6.36 7.64 -1.02
N VAL A 127 5.93 7.37 -2.24
CA VAL A 127 5.17 8.35 -3.02
C VAL A 127 3.83 8.64 -2.34
N ILE A 128 3.71 9.85 -1.79
CA ILE A 128 2.45 10.38 -1.27
C ILE A 128 2.00 11.49 -2.21
N LEU A 129 0.78 11.40 -2.70
CA LEU A 129 0.18 12.40 -3.58
C LEU A 129 -1.20 12.80 -3.07
N GLY A 130 -1.41 14.09 -2.90
CA GLY A 130 -2.73 14.68 -2.73
C GLY A 130 -3.52 14.71 -4.06
N PRO A 131 -4.81 15.08 -4.02
CA PRO A 131 -5.61 15.26 -5.23
C PRO A 131 -4.94 16.20 -6.24
N ALA A 132 -4.91 15.80 -7.50
CA ALA A 132 -4.28 16.47 -8.64
C ALA A 132 -2.74 16.55 -8.61
N GLU A 133 -2.08 16.06 -7.57
CA GLU A 133 -0.63 15.97 -7.53
C GLU A 133 -0.09 14.89 -8.46
N ARG A 134 1.10 15.13 -8.99
CA ARG A 134 1.82 14.23 -9.91
C ARG A 134 3.23 13.97 -9.42
N ALA A 135 3.71 12.77 -9.72
CA ALA A 135 5.11 12.40 -9.57
C ALA A 135 5.60 11.71 -10.85
N ASP A 136 6.73 12.16 -11.37
CA ASP A 136 7.46 11.44 -12.39
C ASP A 136 8.48 10.53 -11.71
N VAL A 137 8.35 9.22 -11.95
CA VAL A 137 9.18 8.21 -11.31
C VAL A 137 9.77 7.25 -12.33
N ILE A 138 10.98 6.80 -12.05
CA ILE A 138 11.63 5.67 -12.72
C ILE A 138 11.60 4.48 -11.74
N VAL A 139 11.29 3.30 -12.27
CA VAL A 139 11.29 2.05 -11.50
C VAL A 139 12.13 1.02 -12.25
N ASP A 140 13.14 0.47 -11.58
CA ASP A 140 13.96 -0.61 -12.13
C ASP A 140 13.41 -1.97 -11.66
N PHE A 141 12.83 -2.71 -12.61
CA PHE A 141 12.27 -4.04 -12.36
C PHE A 141 13.27 -5.18 -12.62
N SER A 142 14.50 -4.93 -12.98
CA SER A 142 15.46 -5.94 -13.43
C SER A 142 15.68 -7.08 -12.42
N ALA A 143 15.64 -6.78 -11.11
CA ALA A 143 15.77 -7.77 -10.04
C ALA A 143 14.48 -8.58 -9.77
N PHE A 144 13.40 -8.28 -10.48
CA PHE A 144 12.07 -8.87 -10.26
C PHE A 144 11.57 -9.69 -11.47
N ALA A 145 12.45 -10.03 -12.40
CA ALA A 145 12.10 -10.83 -13.58
C ALA A 145 11.36 -12.12 -13.20
N GLY A 146 10.25 -12.40 -13.87
CA GLY A 146 9.37 -13.55 -13.63
C GLY A 146 8.43 -13.39 -12.43
N LYS A 147 8.48 -12.28 -11.71
CA LYS A 147 7.58 -12.00 -10.58
C LYS A 147 6.37 -11.17 -11.02
N THR A 148 5.29 -11.30 -10.25
CA THR A 148 4.15 -10.39 -10.32
C THR A 148 4.19 -9.46 -9.12
N LEU A 149 3.99 -8.16 -9.36
CA LEU A 149 3.96 -7.14 -8.34
C LEU A 149 2.59 -6.47 -8.29
N ILE A 150 2.25 -5.92 -7.14
CA ILE A 150 1.09 -5.04 -6.96
C ILE A 150 1.58 -3.63 -6.66
N LEU A 151 1.06 -2.65 -7.39
CA LEU A 151 1.09 -1.26 -6.96
C LEU A 151 0.02 -1.10 -5.88
N TYR A 152 0.48 -0.89 -4.66
CA TYR A 152 -0.34 -0.85 -3.45
C TYR A 152 -0.49 0.59 -2.95
N ASN A 153 -1.69 0.94 -2.49
CA ASN A 153 -1.98 2.21 -1.84
C ASN A 153 -2.19 1.97 -0.34
N ASP A 154 -1.28 2.48 0.49
CA ASP A 154 -1.33 2.32 1.93
C ASP A 154 -2.20 3.38 2.64
N ALA A 155 -2.62 4.42 1.93
CA ALA A 155 -3.47 5.46 2.53
C ALA A 155 -4.88 4.90 2.82
N PRO A 156 -5.37 5.02 4.07
CA PRO A 156 -6.73 4.64 4.41
C PRO A 156 -7.73 5.52 3.65
N THR A 157 -8.93 4.99 3.43
CA THR A 157 -9.93 5.71 2.65
C THR A 157 -10.38 6.98 3.32
N ALA A 158 -10.63 7.92 2.43
CA ALA A 158 -10.95 9.30 2.70
C ALA A 158 -9.94 9.95 3.65
N PHE A 159 -8.66 9.51 3.59
CA PHE A 159 -7.62 10.28 4.24
C PHE A 159 -7.55 11.69 3.61
N PRO A 160 -7.60 12.79 4.41
CA PRO A 160 -7.40 12.81 5.87
C PRO A 160 -8.68 12.62 6.72
N ALA A 161 -9.87 12.45 6.14
CA ALA A 161 -11.13 12.35 6.91
C ALA A 161 -11.27 11.03 7.69
N LEU A 162 -10.54 9.99 7.32
CA LEU A 162 -10.52 8.67 7.98
C LEU A 162 -11.93 8.04 8.10
N ASP A 163 -12.70 8.06 7.01
CA ASP A 163 -14.02 7.44 6.97
C ASP A 163 -13.91 5.95 6.61
N PRO A 164 -14.12 5.03 7.55
CA PRO A 164 -13.97 3.60 7.32
C PRO A 164 -15.05 2.99 6.41
N HIS A 165 -16.16 3.69 6.16
CA HIS A 165 -17.27 3.17 5.35
C HIS A 165 -16.86 2.83 3.92
N TYR A 166 -15.85 3.51 3.40
CA TYR A 166 -15.40 3.40 2.01
C TYR A 166 -14.00 2.80 1.88
N ASP A 167 -13.43 2.28 2.96
CA ASP A 167 -12.11 1.62 2.93
C ASP A 167 -12.26 0.15 2.56
N TYR A 168 -12.36 -0.12 1.26
CA TYR A 168 -12.52 -1.45 0.70
C TYR A 168 -11.14 -2.11 0.52
N TYR A 169 -10.86 -3.15 1.29
CA TYR A 169 -9.64 -3.94 1.18
C TYR A 169 -9.89 -5.39 1.58
N THR A 170 -9.09 -6.31 1.09
CA THR A 170 -9.21 -7.73 1.42
C THR A 170 -9.08 -7.96 2.93
N GLY A 171 -10.09 -8.60 3.51
CA GLY A 171 -10.19 -8.83 4.96
C GLY A 171 -10.85 -7.69 5.72
N ALA A 172 -11.34 -6.64 5.03
CA ALA A 172 -12.17 -5.61 5.67
C ALA A 172 -13.42 -6.23 6.28
N PRO A 173 -13.84 -5.77 7.47
CA PRO A 173 -15.08 -6.23 8.08
C PRO A 173 -16.30 -5.78 7.26
N ASP A 174 -17.41 -6.50 7.39
CA ASP A 174 -18.71 -6.07 6.88
C ASP A 174 -19.16 -4.82 7.67
N ARG A 175 -19.49 -3.75 6.94
CA ARG A 175 -19.92 -2.47 7.52
C ARG A 175 -21.31 -2.06 7.02
N THR A 176 -22.08 -3.01 6.51
CA THR A 176 -23.43 -2.73 5.98
C THR A 176 -24.40 -2.26 7.06
N ASP A 177 -24.15 -2.60 8.31
CA ASP A 177 -24.92 -2.15 9.48
C ASP A 177 -24.79 -0.65 9.75
N ILE A 178 -23.72 -0.02 9.27
CA ILE A 178 -23.46 1.43 9.41
C ILE A 178 -23.48 2.16 8.06
N GLY A 179 -24.00 1.52 7.00
CA GLY A 179 -24.10 2.12 5.66
C GLY A 179 -22.86 2.00 4.79
N GLY A 180 -21.89 1.19 5.21
CA GLY A 180 -20.66 0.91 4.46
C GLY A 180 -20.78 -0.33 3.56
N ALA A 181 -19.63 -0.86 3.17
CA ALA A 181 -19.51 -2.01 2.28
C ALA A 181 -19.63 -3.35 2.99
N THR A 182 -19.96 -4.38 2.20
CA THR A 182 -19.80 -5.78 2.60
C THR A 182 -18.33 -6.16 2.73
N ALA A 183 -18.02 -7.28 3.39
CA ALA A 183 -16.68 -7.83 3.42
C ALA A 183 -16.13 -8.04 2.00
N VAL A 184 -14.87 -7.67 1.80
CA VAL A 184 -14.17 -7.81 0.52
C VAL A 184 -13.47 -9.15 0.46
N LEU A 185 -13.75 -9.92 -0.59
CA LEU A 185 -13.13 -11.21 -0.83
C LEU A 185 -11.84 -11.07 -1.66
N PRO A 186 -10.83 -11.92 -1.43
CA PRO A 186 -9.60 -11.92 -2.23
C PRO A 186 -9.90 -12.07 -3.74
N GLY A 187 -9.25 -11.25 -4.55
CA GLY A 187 -9.42 -11.26 -6.01
C GLY A 187 -10.71 -10.65 -6.54
N PHE A 188 -11.54 -10.08 -5.68
CA PHE A 188 -12.78 -9.41 -6.06
C PHE A 188 -12.75 -7.94 -5.64
N GLY A 189 -13.23 -7.07 -6.50
CA GLY A 189 -13.44 -5.68 -6.15
C GLY A 189 -14.78 -5.44 -5.44
N PRO A 190 -14.99 -4.23 -4.89
CA PRO A 190 -14.02 -3.14 -4.93
C PRO A 190 -12.87 -3.33 -3.94
N ASN A 191 -11.68 -2.88 -4.32
CA ASN A 191 -10.52 -2.79 -3.45
C ASN A 191 -9.79 -1.47 -3.77
N VAL A 192 -9.58 -0.62 -2.77
CA VAL A 192 -8.99 0.71 -2.94
C VAL A 192 -7.50 0.74 -2.60
N ARG A 193 -6.96 -0.39 -2.15
CA ARG A 193 -5.54 -0.53 -1.78
C ARG A 193 -4.72 -1.24 -2.85
N THR A 194 -5.29 -2.17 -3.62
CA THR A 194 -4.61 -2.82 -4.74
C THR A 194 -4.95 -2.10 -6.04
N ILE A 195 -4.02 -1.28 -6.55
CA ILE A 195 -4.30 -0.36 -7.67
C ILE A 195 -4.05 -1.02 -9.02
N MET A 196 -2.92 -1.73 -9.16
CA MET A 196 -2.51 -2.28 -10.44
C MET A 196 -1.59 -3.48 -10.24
N GLN A 197 -1.75 -4.50 -11.09
CA GLN A 197 -0.84 -5.62 -11.21
C GLN A 197 0.23 -5.32 -12.27
N ILE A 198 1.46 -5.68 -11.98
CA ILE A 198 2.61 -5.55 -12.88
C ILE A 198 3.27 -6.92 -13.02
N GLN A 199 3.33 -7.43 -14.23
CA GLN A 199 4.06 -8.67 -14.57
C GLN A 199 5.41 -8.29 -15.15
N VAL A 200 6.50 -8.80 -14.58
CA VAL A 200 7.87 -8.47 -14.96
C VAL A 200 8.49 -9.59 -15.78
#